data_0c32b30e6b4d5683ca1c23ad4d0dc405
#
_entry.id   0c32b30e6b4d5683ca1c23ad4d0dc405
#
_cell.length_a   1.000
_cell.length_b   1.000
_cell.length_c   1.000
_cell.angle_alpha   90.00
_cell.angle_beta   90.00
_cell.angle_gamma   90.00
#
_symmetry.space_group_name_H-M   'P 1'
#
loop_
_entity.id
_entity.type
_entity.pdbx_description
1 polymer ?
#
loop_
_entity_poly.entity_id
_entity_poly.type
_entity_poly.pdbx_seq_one_letter_code
_entity_poly.pdbx_strand_id
1 'polypeptide(L)'
;MDFDSAGVRLHYELHGPEDGPPIVLVHGFASDYQLNWVGTRWQETLTKAGHRVIGLDCRGHGSSDKPHDPAAYALEIMAADVRRLLGHLHIETANYLGYSMGAKIGLQAMVDFPKRVGRVVLGGIGWGGAFRAAQEIAKALRGGPIESPVAKTFYDFAKGRASNDLEALAACILGPQPEPDSAALAKITNPVLVVVGDEDDIVAEVDRFIEHLPTAKLVTIAGRNHMSAVPAGEFKKAALEFLEA
;
A
#
# COMPACT_ATOMS: atom_id res chain seq x y z
N MET A 1 -0.41 13.84 -12.78
CA MET A 1 0.28 15.05 -12.26
C MET A 1 1.53 14.61 -11.51
N ASP A 2 2.51 15.50 -11.33
CA ASP A 2 3.78 15.11 -10.70
C ASP A 2 4.17 16.10 -9.60
N PHE A 3 4.92 15.62 -8.61
CA PHE A 3 5.54 16.46 -7.58
C PHE A 3 6.93 15.93 -7.22
N ASP A 4 7.78 16.80 -6.67
CA ASP A 4 9.09 16.39 -6.15
C ASP A 4 8.97 15.89 -4.71
N SER A 5 9.48 14.69 -4.44
CA SER A 5 9.60 14.11 -3.12
C SER A 5 11.05 13.86 -2.76
N ALA A 6 11.74 14.93 -2.31
CA ALA A 6 13.15 14.92 -1.94
C ALA A 6 14.06 14.40 -3.08
N GLY A 7 13.90 14.97 -4.28
CA GLY A 7 14.69 14.66 -5.47
C GLY A 7 14.19 13.45 -6.28
N VAL A 8 13.06 12.86 -5.90
CA VAL A 8 12.39 11.80 -6.67
C VAL A 8 11.05 12.35 -7.17
N ARG A 9 10.85 12.38 -8.48
CA ARG A 9 9.59 12.80 -9.08
C ARG A 9 8.56 11.67 -8.91
N LEU A 10 7.46 11.98 -8.24
CA LEU A 10 6.36 11.04 -8.02
C LEU A 10 5.11 11.49 -8.77
N HIS A 11 4.43 10.52 -9.39
CA HIS A 11 3.19 10.70 -10.09
C HIS A 11 1.98 10.51 -9.18
N TYR A 12 0.97 11.38 -9.33
CA TYR A 12 -0.31 11.23 -8.64
C TYR A 12 -1.48 11.63 -9.54
N GLU A 13 -2.65 11.13 -9.21
CA GLU A 13 -3.91 11.48 -9.87
C GLU A 13 -4.94 11.97 -8.86
N LEU A 14 -5.81 12.89 -9.28
CA LEU A 14 -6.91 13.42 -8.48
C LEU A 14 -8.24 13.12 -9.16
N HIS A 15 -9.20 12.60 -8.41
CA HIS A 15 -10.53 12.28 -8.89
C HIS A 15 -11.60 12.58 -7.82
N GLY A 16 -12.84 12.76 -8.26
CA GLY A 16 -13.97 13.09 -7.38
C GLY A 16 -14.08 14.59 -7.08
N PRO A 17 -14.98 14.96 -6.17
CA PRO A 17 -15.24 16.37 -5.85
C PRO A 17 -14.06 16.99 -5.08
N GLU A 18 -13.71 18.22 -5.42
CA GLU A 18 -12.56 18.93 -4.84
C GLU A 18 -12.73 19.19 -3.33
N ASP A 19 -13.97 19.42 -2.91
CA ASP A 19 -14.39 19.66 -1.53
C ASP A 19 -14.77 18.38 -0.76
N GLY A 20 -14.70 17.22 -1.42
CA GLY A 20 -14.96 15.93 -0.77
C GLY A 20 -13.89 15.55 0.26
N PRO A 21 -14.22 14.68 1.24
CA PRO A 21 -13.25 14.17 2.19
C PRO A 21 -12.08 13.48 1.46
N PRO A 22 -10.83 13.96 1.66
CA PRO A 22 -9.69 13.42 0.93
C PRO A 22 -9.30 12.02 1.41
N ILE A 23 -8.97 11.15 0.45
CA ILE A 23 -8.43 9.81 0.70
C ILE A 23 -7.25 9.51 -0.21
N VAL A 24 -6.12 9.11 0.39
CA VAL A 24 -4.93 8.68 -0.35
C VAL A 24 -5.01 7.17 -0.62
N LEU A 25 -4.80 6.77 -1.87
CA LEU A 25 -4.74 5.38 -2.30
C LEU A 25 -3.29 4.99 -2.63
N VAL A 26 -2.77 3.97 -1.95
CA VAL A 26 -1.40 3.48 -2.11
C VAL A 26 -1.40 1.99 -2.45
N HIS A 27 -0.91 1.67 -3.63
CA HIS A 27 -0.97 0.33 -4.24
C HIS A 27 0.05 -0.67 -3.66
N GLY A 28 -0.10 -1.94 -4.02
CA GLY A 28 0.81 -3.03 -3.67
C GLY A 28 2.07 -3.07 -4.54
N PHE A 29 3.03 -3.90 -4.15
CA PHE A 29 4.28 -4.13 -4.88
C PHE A 29 4.03 -4.59 -6.32
N ALA A 30 4.85 -4.10 -7.26
CA ALA A 30 4.80 -4.35 -8.70
C ALA A 30 3.48 -3.93 -9.39
N SER A 31 2.58 -3.24 -8.68
CA SER A 31 1.37 -2.64 -9.18
C SER A 31 1.56 -1.14 -9.43
N ASP A 32 0.49 -0.42 -9.73
CA ASP A 32 0.42 1.03 -9.83
C ASP A 32 -1.01 1.49 -9.54
N TYR A 33 -1.25 2.81 -9.57
CA TYR A 33 -2.58 3.36 -9.34
C TYR A 33 -3.62 2.81 -10.31
N GLN A 34 -3.30 2.74 -11.59
CA GLN A 34 -4.21 2.28 -12.63
C GLN A 34 -4.62 0.82 -12.42
N LEU A 35 -3.66 -0.06 -12.16
CA LEU A 35 -3.96 -1.48 -11.97
C LEU A 35 -4.68 -1.74 -10.65
N ASN A 36 -4.16 -1.18 -9.55
CA ASN A 36 -4.65 -1.51 -8.21
C ASN A 36 -6.01 -0.86 -7.91
N TRP A 37 -6.26 0.35 -8.41
CA TRP A 37 -7.39 1.15 -7.96
C TRP A 37 -8.41 1.50 -9.05
N VAL A 38 -7.95 1.76 -10.29
CA VAL A 38 -8.85 1.99 -11.41
C VAL A 38 -9.39 0.67 -11.97
N GLY A 39 -8.50 -0.27 -12.31
CA GLY A 39 -8.87 -1.58 -12.86
C GLY A 39 -9.75 -2.42 -11.93
N THR A 40 -9.60 -2.25 -10.62
CA THR A 40 -10.45 -2.89 -9.60
C THR A 40 -11.69 -2.08 -9.22
N ARG A 41 -11.89 -0.91 -9.85
CA ARG A 41 -13.02 0.01 -9.64
C ARG A 41 -13.08 0.65 -8.24
N TRP A 42 -11.99 0.70 -7.51
CA TRP A 42 -11.94 1.41 -6.22
C TRP A 42 -12.08 2.92 -6.38
N GLN A 43 -11.38 3.51 -7.38
CA GLN A 43 -11.52 4.93 -7.70
C GLN A 43 -13.00 5.29 -7.92
N GLU A 44 -13.69 4.56 -8.79
CA GLU A 44 -15.11 4.78 -9.07
C GLU A 44 -15.98 4.62 -7.81
N THR A 45 -15.71 3.59 -7.00
CA THR A 45 -16.44 3.32 -5.76
C THR A 45 -16.34 4.49 -4.79
N LEU A 46 -15.13 4.98 -4.54
CA LEU A 46 -14.89 6.07 -3.59
C LEU A 46 -15.37 7.43 -4.12
N THR A 47 -15.20 7.71 -5.41
CA THR A 47 -15.71 8.98 -5.98
C THR A 47 -17.23 9.04 -6.00
N LYS A 48 -17.93 7.91 -6.24
CA LYS A 48 -19.40 7.81 -6.10
C LYS A 48 -19.87 8.01 -4.65
N ALA A 49 -19.06 7.64 -3.68
CA ALA A 49 -19.30 7.91 -2.25
C ALA A 49 -18.92 9.35 -1.84
N GLY A 50 -18.52 10.21 -2.80
CA GLY A 50 -18.25 11.62 -2.53
C GLY A 50 -16.82 11.92 -2.06
N HIS A 51 -15.90 10.95 -2.04
CA HIS A 51 -14.52 11.19 -1.66
C HIS A 51 -13.71 11.89 -2.75
N ARG A 52 -12.81 12.80 -2.33
CA ARG A 52 -11.69 13.29 -3.15
C ARG A 52 -10.58 12.27 -3.12
N VAL A 53 -10.44 11.50 -4.19
CA VAL A 53 -9.44 10.42 -4.31
C VAL A 53 -8.12 10.99 -4.79
N ILE A 54 -7.05 10.65 -4.06
CA ILE A 54 -5.66 11.01 -4.35
C ILE A 54 -4.90 9.70 -4.59
N GLY A 55 -4.66 9.36 -5.85
CA GLY A 55 -3.95 8.14 -6.23
C GLY A 55 -2.47 8.40 -6.36
N LEU A 56 -1.62 7.67 -5.66
CA LEU A 56 -0.17 7.78 -5.72
C LEU A 56 0.44 6.57 -6.45
N ASP A 57 1.27 6.82 -7.46
CA ASP A 57 2.26 5.85 -7.91
C ASP A 57 3.48 5.94 -6.99
N CYS A 58 3.75 4.89 -6.23
CA CYS A 58 4.92 4.83 -5.37
C CYS A 58 6.22 4.94 -6.18
N ARG A 59 7.30 5.44 -5.58
CA ARG A 59 8.64 5.35 -6.18
C ARG A 59 8.90 3.93 -6.68
N GLY A 60 9.57 3.78 -7.82
CA GLY A 60 9.83 2.50 -8.46
C GLY A 60 8.67 1.94 -9.27
N HIS A 61 7.48 2.56 -9.26
CA HIS A 61 6.26 2.03 -9.85
C HIS A 61 5.57 3.04 -10.77
N GLY A 62 4.69 2.53 -11.63
CA GLY A 62 3.84 3.33 -12.51
C GLY A 62 4.60 4.40 -13.29
N SER A 63 4.13 5.65 -13.20
CA SER A 63 4.73 6.81 -13.85
C SER A 63 5.73 7.57 -12.97
N SER A 64 5.98 7.14 -11.74
CA SER A 64 6.98 7.70 -10.84
C SER A 64 8.41 7.30 -11.24
N ASP A 65 9.40 8.08 -10.76
CA ASP A 65 10.81 7.75 -10.94
C ASP A 65 11.18 6.43 -10.28
N LYS A 66 12.18 5.76 -10.83
CA LYS A 66 12.52 4.36 -10.54
C LYS A 66 13.97 4.23 -10.05
N PRO A 67 14.29 4.66 -8.81
CA PRO A 67 15.61 4.47 -8.23
C PRO A 67 16.01 2.99 -8.19
N HIS A 68 17.28 2.68 -8.43
CA HIS A 68 17.81 1.31 -8.36
C HIS A 68 18.54 1.02 -7.04
N ASP A 69 18.63 2.01 -6.13
CA ASP A 69 19.21 1.82 -4.79
C ASP A 69 18.13 1.33 -3.81
N PRO A 70 18.29 0.14 -3.17
CA PRO A 70 17.38 -0.34 -2.15
C PRO A 70 17.13 0.63 -0.99
N ALA A 71 18.13 1.45 -0.62
CA ALA A 71 17.98 2.44 0.44
C ALA A 71 16.92 3.50 0.12
N ALA A 72 16.65 3.77 -1.16
CA ALA A 72 15.59 4.68 -1.57
C ALA A 72 14.17 4.18 -1.24
N TYR A 73 14.02 2.91 -0.91
CA TYR A 73 12.74 2.24 -0.61
C TYR A 73 12.57 1.89 0.87
N ALA A 74 13.35 2.53 1.74
CA ALA A 74 13.13 2.41 3.17
C ALA A 74 11.69 2.84 3.52
N LEU A 75 11.04 2.10 4.43
CA LEU A 75 9.61 2.25 4.69
C LEU A 75 9.26 3.67 5.17
N GLU A 76 10.11 4.27 6.01
CA GLU A 76 9.99 5.66 6.47
C GLU A 76 10.10 6.68 5.33
N ILE A 77 10.91 6.40 4.31
CA ILE A 77 11.02 7.27 3.13
C ILE A 77 9.75 7.21 2.30
N MET A 78 9.21 6.00 2.06
CA MET A 78 7.97 5.82 1.31
C MET A 78 6.76 6.39 2.07
N ALA A 79 6.73 6.27 3.39
CA ALA A 79 5.71 6.93 4.21
C ALA A 79 5.84 8.47 4.15
N ALA A 80 7.06 9.00 4.16
CA ALA A 80 7.29 10.43 3.99
C ALA A 80 6.86 10.96 2.61
N ASP A 81 6.84 10.13 1.55
CA ASP A 81 6.28 10.51 0.25
C ASP A 81 4.79 10.87 0.37
N VAL A 82 4.02 10.07 1.10
CA VAL A 82 2.60 10.35 1.37
C VAL A 82 2.44 11.69 2.09
N ARG A 83 3.24 11.94 3.13
CA ARG A 83 3.21 13.21 3.85
C ARG A 83 3.56 14.40 2.96
N ARG A 84 4.57 14.25 2.07
CA ARG A 84 4.98 15.31 1.13
C ARG A 84 3.90 15.56 0.08
N LEU A 85 3.24 14.51 -0.43
CA LEU A 85 2.09 14.65 -1.35
C LEU A 85 0.97 15.46 -0.71
N LEU A 86 0.59 15.14 0.52
CA LEU A 86 -0.43 15.91 1.25
C LEU A 86 0.01 17.38 1.46
N GLY A 87 1.30 17.61 1.74
CA GLY A 87 1.86 18.96 1.84
C GLY A 87 1.82 19.72 0.51
N HIS A 88 2.17 19.07 -0.59
CA HIS A 88 2.11 19.61 -1.96
C HIS A 88 0.68 20.01 -2.34
N LEU A 89 -0.31 19.24 -1.92
CA LEU A 89 -1.74 19.49 -2.18
C LEU A 89 -2.39 20.43 -1.16
N HIS A 90 -1.65 20.95 -0.17
CA HIS A 90 -2.15 21.77 0.93
C HIS A 90 -3.27 21.08 1.74
N ILE A 91 -3.22 19.75 1.83
CA ILE A 91 -4.15 18.94 2.61
C ILE A 91 -3.54 18.66 3.98
N GLU A 92 -4.20 19.07 5.04
CA GLU A 92 -3.71 18.87 6.41
C GLU A 92 -3.82 17.41 6.83
N THR A 93 -4.98 16.79 6.62
CA THR A 93 -5.27 15.40 6.98
C THR A 93 -6.08 14.74 5.87
N ALA A 94 -5.76 13.50 5.53
CA ALA A 94 -6.54 12.67 4.61
C ALA A 94 -6.78 11.28 5.21
N ASN A 95 -7.89 10.64 4.83
CA ASN A 95 -8.06 9.20 5.03
C ASN A 95 -7.03 8.44 4.17
N TYR A 96 -6.81 7.20 4.50
CA TYR A 96 -5.81 6.37 3.83
C TYR A 96 -6.36 4.99 3.49
N LEU A 97 -6.09 4.50 2.30
CA LEU A 97 -6.33 3.12 1.92
C LEU A 97 -5.08 2.58 1.22
N GLY A 98 -4.47 1.57 1.80
CA GLY A 98 -3.30 0.91 1.26
C GLY A 98 -3.49 -0.60 1.13
N TYR A 99 -2.85 -1.19 0.13
CA TYR A 99 -2.87 -2.63 -0.06
C TYR A 99 -1.47 -3.23 -0.05
N SER A 100 -1.23 -4.31 0.69
CA SER A 100 0.05 -5.02 0.77
C SER A 100 1.22 -4.08 1.11
N MET A 101 2.14 -3.80 0.19
CA MET A 101 3.18 -2.78 0.35
C MET A 101 2.57 -1.43 0.77
N GLY A 102 1.50 -0.99 0.12
CA GLY A 102 0.79 0.24 0.49
C GLY A 102 0.21 0.21 1.90
N ALA A 103 -0.21 -0.95 2.40
CA ALA A 103 -0.67 -1.10 3.78
C ALA A 103 0.49 -0.93 4.79
N LYS A 104 1.68 -1.46 4.49
CA LYS A 104 2.89 -1.24 5.31
C LYS A 104 3.29 0.23 5.35
N ILE A 105 3.23 0.91 4.19
CA ILE A 105 3.49 2.36 4.10
C ILE A 105 2.49 3.14 4.95
N GLY A 106 1.21 2.78 4.93
CA GLY A 106 0.17 3.40 5.76
C GLY A 106 0.38 3.17 7.26
N LEU A 107 0.81 1.97 7.64
CA LEU A 107 1.17 1.67 9.02
C LEU A 107 2.34 2.56 9.49
N GLN A 108 3.40 2.68 8.69
CA GLN A 108 4.53 3.56 8.99
C GLN A 108 4.10 5.04 9.04
N ALA A 109 3.19 5.47 8.16
CA ALA A 109 2.67 6.83 8.18
C ALA A 109 1.91 7.16 9.47
N MET A 110 1.16 6.20 10.04
CA MET A 110 0.51 6.38 11.35
C MET A 110 1.51 6.48 12.50
N VAL A 111 2.63 5.76 12.42
CA VAL A 111 3.71 5.85 13.42
C VAL A 111 4.41 7.21 13.34
N ASP A 112 4.81 7.64 12.15
CA ASP A 112 5.66 8.82 11.98
C ASP A 112 4.88 10.14 11.99
N PHE A 113 3.67 10.17 11.45
CA PHE A 113 2.86 11.40 11.32
C PHE A 113 1.37 11.13 11.53
N PRO A 114 0.96 10.64 12.72
CA PRO A 114 -0.42 10.21 12.99
C PRO A 114 -1.48 11.28 12.71
N LYS A 115 -1.12 12.56 12.84
CA LYS A 115 -2.04 13.68 12.57
C LYS A 115 -2.28 13.95 11.07
N ARG A 116 -1.45 13.37 10.17
CA ARG A 116 -1.60 13.53 8.73
C ARG A 116 -2.54 12.52 8.11
N VAL A 117 -2.85 11.44 8.82
CA VAL A 117 -3.77 10.39 8.39
C VAL A 117 -4.97 10.33 9.31
N GLY A 118 -6.16 10.24 8.75
CA GLY A 118 -7.43 10.13 9.48
C GLY A 118 -7.77 8.67 9.76
N ARG A 119 -8.86 8.18 9.16
CA ARG A 119 -9.22 6.76 9.15
C ARG A 119 -8.33 6.01 8.17
N VAL A 120 -7.86 4.84 8.56
CA VAL A 120 -6.87 4.07 7.80
C VAL A 120 -7.40 2.68 7.48
N VAL A 121 -7.43 2.32 6.21
CA VAL A 121 -7.79 0.99 5.72
C VAL A 121 -6.53 0.30 5.21
N LEU A 122 -6.20 -0.83 5.81
CA LEU A 122 -5.02 -1.65 5.50
C LEU A 122 -5.47 -3.01 4.96
N GLY A 123 -5.33 -3.21 3.65
CA GLY A 123 -5.65 -4.49 3.02
C GLY A 123 -4.42 -5.37 2.82
N GLY A 124 -4.56 -6.68 3.02
CA GLY A 124 -3.49 -7.66 2.76
C GLY A 124 -2.23 -7.45 3.59
N ILE A 125 -2.37 -7.24 4.90
CA ILE A 125 -1.28 -7.02 5.84
C ILE A 125 -1.43 -7.92 7.08
N GLY A 126 -0.30 -8.32 7.64
CA GLY A 126 -0.19 -9.01 8.91
C GLY A 126 1.11 -8.62 9.63
N TRP A 127 1.51 -9.41 10.63
CA TRP A 127 2.75 -9.19 11.35
C TRP A 127 3.96 -9.58 10.51
N GLY A 128 4.99 -8.74 10.48
CA GLY A 128 6.27 -9.04 9.85
C GLY A 128 6.90 -7.82 9.18
N GLY A 129 8.22 -7.81 9.15
CA GLY A 129 9.04 -6.81 8.47
C GLY A 129 9.21 -7.11 6.97
N ALA A 130 10.47 -7.34 6.55
CA ALA A 130 10.77 -7.67 5.17
C ALA A 130 10.06 -8.97 4.74
N PHE A 131 9.58 -8.98 3.52
CA PHE A 131 8.92 -10.15 2.96
C PHE A 131 9.90 -11.34 2.87
N ARG A 132 9.51 -12.50 3.41
CA ARG A 132 10.40 -13.67 3.51
C ARG A 132 11.03 -14.09 2.17
N ALA A 133 10.28 -13.98 1.07
CA ALA A 133 10.74 -14.31 -0.27
C ALA A 133 11.43 -13.13 -1.00
N ALA A 134 11.73 -12.02 -0.34
CA ALA A 134 12.26 -10.80 -0.97
C ALA A 134 13.53 -11.05 -1.78
N GLN A 135 14.48 -11.84 -1.24
CA GLN A 135 15.73 -12.16 -1.92
C GLN A 135 15.51 -13.01 -3.18
N GLU A 136 14.60 -13.99 -3.10
CA GLU A 136 14.27 -14.86 -4.24
C GLU A 136 13.55 -14.08 -5.34
N ILE A 137 12.61 -13.21 -4.95
CA ILE A 137 11.89 -12.33 -5.89
C ILE A 137 12.87 -11.38 -6.59
N ALA A 138 13.74 -10.72 -5.84
CA ALA A 138 14.73 -9.80 -6.39
C ALA A 138 15.68 -10.51 -7.36
N LYS A 139 16.13 -11.73 -7.01
CA LYS A 139 16.97 -12.57 -7.87
C LYS A 139 16.26 -12.92 -9.18
N ALA A 140 14.98 -13.31 -9.11
CA ALA A 140 14.17 -13.62 -10.28
C ALA A 140 13.97 -12.38 -11.18
N LEU A 141 13.65 -11.21 -10.59
CA LEU A 141 13.48 -9.95 -11.31
C LEU A 141 14.76 -9.52 -12.06
N ARG A 142 15.93 -9.83 -11.52
CA ARG A 142 17.25 -9.60 -12.13
C ARG A 142 17.67 -10.68 -13.15
N GLY A 143 16.76 -11.57 -13.54
CA GLY A 143 17.00 -12.61 -14.54
C GLY A 143 17.69 -13.88 -13.98
N GLY A 144 17.77 -14.01 -12.66
CA GLY A 144 18.24 -15.24 -12.00
C GLY A 144 17.18 -16.36 -12.03
N PRO A 145 17.50 -17.55 -11.51
CA PRO A 145 16.57 -18.67 -11.44
C PRO A 145 15.38 -18.35 -10.53
N ILE A 146 14.23 -18.91 -10.89
CA ILE A 146 13.00 -18.83 -10.10
C ILE A 146 12.93 -20.10 -9.24
N GLU A 147 13.12 -19.96 -7.94
CA GLU A 147 13.33 -21.09 -7.03
C GLU A 147 12.05 -21.45 -6.22
N SER A 148 11.06 -20.56 -6.15
CA SER A 148 9.83 -20.81 -5.40
C SER A 148 8.57 -20.37 -6.16
N PRO A 149 7.39 -20.95 -5.84
CA PRO A 149 6.10 -20.52 -6.41
C PRO A 149 5.80 -19.04 -6.14
N VAL A 150 6.17 -18.55 -4.96
CA VAL A 150 5.97 -17.14 -4.59
C VAL A 150 6.81 -16.23 -5.46
N ALA A 151 8.11 -16.53 -5.65
CA ALA A 151 8.98 -15.79 -6.55
C ALA A 151 8.45 -15.81 -7.99
N LYS A 152 7.92 -16.96 -8.44
CA LYS A 152 7.30 -17.07 -9.76
C LYS A 152 6.07 -16.16 -9.89
N THR A 153 5.18 -16.16 -8.93
CA THR A 153 3.97 -15.35 -8.93
C THR A 153 4.31 -13.86 -9.06
N PHE A 154 5.24 -13.36 -8.23
CA PHE A 154 5.65 -11.96 -8.29
C PHE A 154 6.44 -11.61 -9.55
N TYR A 155 7.27 -12.50 -10.05
CA TYR A 155 7.99 -12.32 -11.30
C TYR A 155 7.03 -12.21 -12.49
N ASP A 156 6.09 -13.15 -12.62
CA ASP A 156 5.10 -13.14 -13.70
C ASP A 156 4.21 -11.89 -13.64
N PHE A 157 3.78 -11.51 -12.43
CA PHE A 157 3.00 -10.30 -12.21
C PHE A 157 3.77 -9.04 -12.63
N ALA A 158 5.03 -8.91 -12.20
CA ALA A 158 5.87 -7.77 -12.54
C ALA A 158 6.18 -7.71 -14.04
N LYS A 159 6.53 -8.84 -14.65
CA LYS A 159 6.87 -8.94 -16.08
C LYS A 159 5.66 -8.74 -16.99
N GLY A 160 4.46 -9.02 -16.50
CA GLY A 160 3.21 -8.83 -17.26
C GLY A 160 2.93 -7.37 -17.62
N ARG A 161 3.71 -6.41 -17.13
CA ARG A 161 3.56 -4.98 -17.40
C ARG A 161 4.84 -4.39 -18.01
N ALA A 162 4.74 -3.95 -19.26
CA ALA A 162 5.87 -3.35 -19.99
C ALA A 162 6.39 -2.05 -19.36
N SER A 163 5.58 -1.36 -18.55
CA SER A 163 5.95 -0.14 -17.83
C SER A 163 6.81 -0.37 -16.58
N ASN A 164 6.90 -1.62 -16.12
CA ASN A 164 7.69 -1.95 -14.94
C ASN A 164 9.19 -1.99 -15.25
N ASP A 165 9.97 -1.35 -14.39
CA ASP A 165 11.42 -1.47 -14.34
C ASP A 165 11.76 -2.58 -13.33
N LEU A 166 12.20 -3.73 -13.83
CA LEU A 166 12.43 -4.90 -12.98
C LEU A 166 13.61 -4.70 -12.00
N GLU A 167 14.60 -3.87 -12.34
CA GLU A 167 15.70 -3.55 -11.43
C GLU A 167 15.22 -2.63 -10.29
N ALA A 168 14.39 -1.63 -10.59
CA ALA A 168 13.78 -0.80 -9.57
C ALA A 168 12.86 -1.61 -8.65
N LEU A 169 12.10 -2.56 -9.19
CA LEU A 169 11.28 -3.47 -8.38
C LEU A 169 12.13 -4.40 -7.51
N ALA A 170 13.27 -4.90 -8.05
CA ALA A 170 14.22 -5.68 -7.27
C ALA A 170 14.84 -4.84 -6.13
N ALA A 171 15.16 -3.57 -6.39
CA ALA A 171 15.61 -2.65 -5.35
C ALA A 171 14.52 -2.38 -4.31
N CYS A 172 13.27 -2.18 -4.76
CA CYS A 172 12.13 -1.93 -3.87
C CYS A 172 11.86 -3.09 -2.91
N ILE A 173 11.82 -4.33 -3.41
CA ILE A 173 11.52 -5.47 -2.53
C ILE A 173 12.64 -5.75 -1.53
N LEU A 174 13.87 -5.31 -1.81
CA LEU A 174 15.03 -5.38 -0.92
C LEU A 174 15.19 -4.14 -0.01
N GLY A 175 14.32 -3.14 -0.17
CA GLY A 175 14.34 -1.95 0.65
C GLY A 175 14.19 -2.26 2.15
N PRO A 176 14.77 -1.45 3.04
CA PRO A 176 14.67 -1.65 4.48
C PRO A 176 13.22 -1.64 4.97
N GLN A 177 12.77 -2.76 5.50
CA GLN A 177 11.44 -2.97 6.08
C GLN A 177 11.61 -3.65 7.42
N PRO A 178 11.86 -2.90 8.51
CA PRO A 178 12.02 -3.47 9.85
C PRO A 178 10.74 -4.17 10.32
N GLU A 179 10.88 -5.06 11.29
CA GLU A 179 9.73 -5.58 12.04
C GLU A 179 8.96 -4.41 12.66
N PRO A 180 7.62 -4.47 12.68
CA PRO A 180 6.83 -3.44 13.35
C PRO A 180 7.19 -3.35 14.84
N ASP A 181 7.45 -2.14 15.32
CA ASP A 181 7.66 -1.91 16.76
C ASP A 181 6.31 -1.97 17.48
N SER A 182 6.11 -3.03 18.28
CA SER A 182 4.88 -3.24 19.04
C SER A 182 4.55 -2.09 20.00
N ALA A 183 5.58 -1.44 20.58
CA ALA A 183 5.39 -0.30 21.47
C ALA A 183 4.96 0.96 20.69
N ALA A 184 5.41 1.12 19.46
CA ALA A 184 4.95 2.19 18.57
C ALA A 184 3.51 1.92 18.09
N LEU A 185 3.19 0.68 17.70
CA LEU A 185 1.83 0.29 17.27
C LEU A 185 0.79 0.51 18.38
N ALA A 186 1.13 0.16 19.63
CA ALA A 186 0.25 0.36 20.77
C ALA A 186 -0.10 1.84 21.05
N LYS A 187 0.66 2.80 20.50
CA LYS A 187 0.42 4.23 20.63
C LYS A 187 -0.44 4.81 19.50
N ILE A 188 -0.75 4.03 18.47
CA ILE A 188 -1.59 4.47 17.38
C ILE A 188 -3.01 4.69 17.89
N THR A 189 -3.53 5.90 17.67
CA THR A 189 -4.89 6.31 18.05
C THR A 189 -5.82 6.48 16.85
N ASN A 190 -5.27 6.43 15.64
CA ASN A 190 -6.06 6.49 14.41
C ASN A 190 -7.03 5.30 14.35
N PRO A 191 -8.28 5.48 13.94
CA PRO A 191 -9.15 4.35 13.64
C PRO A 191 -8.57 3.52 12.47
N VAL A 192 -8.49 2.20 12.63
CA VAL A 192 -7.92 1.30 11.63
C VAL A 192 -8.91 0.19 11.28
N LEU A 193 -9.03 -0.08 9.98
CA LEU A 193 -9.68 -1.28 9.44
C LEU A 193 -8.61 -2.14 8.76
N VAL A 194 -8.46 -3.38 9.21
CA VAL A 194 -7.62 -4.37 8.54
C VAL A 194 -8.52 -5.34 7.77
N VAL A 195 -8.20 -5.57 6.49
CA VAL A 195 -8.97 -6.48 5.63
C VAL A 195 -8.04 -7.50 4.99
N VAL A 196 -8.34 -8.79 5.17
CA VAL A 196 -7.57 -9.90 4.60
C VAL A 196 -8.49 -10.95 4.00
N GLY A 197 -8.01 -11.68 3.01
CA GLY A 197 -8.67 -12.89 2.54
C GLY A 197 -8.32 -14.09 3.43
N ASP A 198 -9.23 -15.03 3.61
CA ASP A 198 -8.97 -16.26 4.39
C ASP A 198 -8.08 -17.28 3.65
N GLU A 199 -7.92 -17.11 2.33
CA GLU A 199 -7.00 -17.87 1.49
C GLU A 199 -5.72 -17.09 1.13
N ASP A 200 -5.42 -15.98 1.86
CA ASP A 200 -4.22 -15.17 1.63
C ASP A 200 -3.01 -15.84 2.29
N ASP A 201 -2.25 -16.60 1.50
CA ASP A 201 -1.04 -17.33 1.90
C ASP A 201 0.23 -16.45 1.96
N ILE A 202 0.13 -15.19 1.54
CA ILE A 202 1.23 -14.21 1.59
C ILE A 202 1.25 -13.49 2.94
N VAL A 203 0.08 -13.23 3.50
CA VAL A 203 -0.07 -12.55 4.79
C VAL A 203 0.10 -13.55 5.94
N ALA A 204 0.94 -13.20 6.90
CA ALA A 204 1.20 -14.04 8.07
C ALA A 204 0.76 -13.36 9.37
N GLU A 205 0.42 -14.17 10.37
CA GLU A 205 0.22 -13.76 11.78
C GLU A 205 -0.73 -12.54 11.94
N VAL A 206 -1.88 -12.55 11.24
CA VAL A 206 -2.86 -11.44 11.29
C VAL A 206 -3.38 -11.21 12.71
N ASP A 207 -3.68 -12.26 13.45
CA ASP A 207 -4.18 -12.15 14.83
C ASP A 207 -3.16 -11.45 15.72
N ARG A 208 -1.89 -11.84 15.63
CA ARG A 208 -0.80 -11.16 16.33
C ARG A 208 -0.69 -9.69 15.96
N PHE A 209 -0.88 -9.35 14.66
CA PHE A 209 -0.86 -7.96 14.21
C PHE A 209 -1.97 -7.14 14.88
N ILE A 210 -3.19 -7.69 14.92
CA ILE A 210 -4.36 -7.04 15.54
C ILE A 210 -4.17 -6.87 17.05
N GLU A 211 -3.59 -7.86 17.75
CA GLU A 211 -3.30 -7.76 19.19
C GLU A 211 -2.42 -6.56 19.56
N HIS A 212 -1.51 -6.16 18.66
CA HIS A 212 -0.61 -5.02 18.87
C HIS A 212 -1.15 -3.68 18.34
N LEU A 213 -2.33 -3.67 17.70
CA LEU A 213 -2.95 -2.47 17.12
C LEU A 213 -4.35 -2.25 17.71
N PRO A 214 -4.46 -1.64 18.91
CA PRO A 214 -5.69 -1.63 19.72
C PRO A 214 -6.88 -0.93 19.07
N THR A 215 -6.64 -0.08 18.08
CA THR A 215 -7.68 0.63 17.32
C THR A 215 -8.18 -0.15 16.10
N ALA A 216 -7.58 -1.30 15.79
CA ALA A 216 -7.89 -2.05 14.59
C ALA A 216 -9.16 -2.88 14.73
N LYS A 217 -9.97 -2.84 13.66
CA LYS A 217 -11.04 -3.81 13.39
C LYS A 217 -10.57 -4.73 12.28
N LEU A 218 -10.76 -6.04 12.43
CA LEU A 218 -10.45 -7.04 11.41
C LEU A 218 -11.70 -7.44 10.65
N VAL A 219 -11.59 -7.49 9.32
CA VAL A 219 -12.56 -8.13 8.42
C VAL A 219 -11.84 -9.18 7.60
N THR A 220 -12.28 -10.42 7.68
CA THR A 220 -11.79 -11.53 6.86
C THR A 220 -12.78 -11.81 5.74
N ILE A 221 -12.30 -11.90 4.50
CA ILE A 221 -13.14 -12.12 3.32
C ILE A 221 -13.00 -13.57 2.86
N ALA A 222 -14.10 -14.31 2.89
CA ALA A 222 -14.13 -15.72 2.55
C ALA A 222 -13.80 -15.99 1.07
N GLY A 223 -13.00 -17.03 0.81
CA GLY A 223 -12.61 -17.50 -0.52
C GLY A 223 -11.77 -16.52 -1.31
N ARG A 224 -11.01 -15.66 -0.64
CA ARG A 224 -10.16 -14.65 -1.29
C ARG A 224 -8.70 -14.83 -0.89
N ASN A 225 -7.84 -14.87 -1.91
CA ASN A 225 -6.39 -14.81 -1.74
C ASN A 225 -5.89 -13.36 -1.86
N HIS A 226 -4.58 -13.17 -1.76
CA HIS A 226 -3.93 -11.86 -1.81
C HIS A 226 -4.32 -11.00 -3.02
N MET A 227 -4.47 -11.59 -4.20
CA MET A 227 -4.80 -10.84 -5.42
C MET A 227 -6.31 -10.65 -5.59
N SER A 228 -7.12 -11.65 -5.25
CA SER A 228 -8.57 -11.63 -5.45
C SER A 228 -9.33 -10.85 -4.36
N ALA A 229 -8.69 -10.53 -3.25
CA ALA A 229 -9.27 -9.69 -2.21
C ALA A 229 -9.38 -8.21 -2.64
N VAL A 230 -8.43 -7.68 -3.44
CA VAL A 230 -8.43 -6.27 -3.86
C VAL A 230 -9.74 -5.86 -4.57
N PRO A 231 -10.24 -6.56 -5.61
CA PRO A 231 -11.47 -6.19 -6.31
C PRO A 231 -12.76 -6.58 -5.57
N ALA A 232 -12.67 -7.31 -4.45
CA ALA A 232 -13.82 -7.89 -3.77
C ALA A 232 -14.86 -6.84 -3.33
N GLY A 233 -16.13 -7.10 -3.58
CA GLY A 233 -17.23 -6.22 -3.19
C GLY A 233 -17.35 -6.10 -1.67
N GLU A 234 -17.09 -7.19 -0.97
CA GLU A 234 -17.08 -7.27 0.50
C GLU A 234 -16.03 -6.33 1.10
N PHE A 235 -14.82 -6.26 0.48
CA PHE A 235 -13.78 -5.31 0.91
C PHE A 235 -14.25 -3.86 0.73
N LYS A 236 -14.79 -3.54 -0.44
CA LYS A 236 -15.30 -2.19 -0.74
C LYS A 236 -16.38 -1.77 0.23
N LYS A 237 -17.33 -2.67 0.51
CA LYS A 237 -18.43 -2.43 1.46
C LYS A 237 -17.87 -2.13 2.85
N ALA A 238 -17.03 -3.01 3.39
CA ALA A 238 -16.44 -2.83 4.72
C ALA A 238 -15.63 -1.53 4.84
N ALA A 239 -14.87 -1.18 3.79
CA ALA A 239 -14.10 0.07 3.79
C ALA A 239 -14.99 1.31 3.74
N LEU A 240 -16.05 1.34 2.91
CA LEU A 240 -16.99 2.46 2.87
C LEU A 240 -17.71 2.65 4.21
N GLU A 241 -18.28 1.59 4.78
CA GLU A 241 -18.93 1.63 6.10
C GLU A 241 -17.99 2.14 7.19
N PHE A 242 -16.71 1.78 7.12
CA PHE A 242 -15.70 2.25 8.07
C PHE A 242 -15.32 3.71 7.84
N LEU A 243 -15.20 4.17 6.60
CA LEU A 243 -14.82 5.55 6.28
C LEU A 243 -15.92 6.55 6.61
N GLU A 244 -17.19 6.14 6.59
CA GLU A 244 -18.37 6.98 6.88
C GLU A 244 -18.76 7.01 8.37
N ALA A 245 -18.23 6.09 9.18
CA ALA A 245 -18.54 5.96 10.61
C ALA A 245 -17.86 7.04 11.44
#